data_b7a01df5c5828f59264c7fa5909e3ae6
#
_entry.id   b7a01df5c5828f59264c7fa5909e3ae6
#
_cell.length_a   1.000
_cell.length_b   1.000
_cell.length_c   1.000
_cell.angle_alpha   90.00
_cell.angle_beta   90.00
_cell.angle_gamma   90.00
#
_symmetry.space_group_name_H-M   'P 1'
#
loop_
_entity.id
_entity.type
_entity.pdbx_description
1 polymer ?
#
loop_
_entity_poly.entity_id
_entity_poly.type
_entity_poly.pdbx_seq_one_letter_code
_entity_poly.pdbx_strand_id
1 'polypeptide(L)'
;MAKISLNSLKTKFETGDRPTGNDYVDLIDTLSAQATDLGTGGNNENIVYGIENYTVLETLDASQWRVIKYVVGISHTANGENKYYATELTILVDGQNINISEYGVIDSDGDVGTVDVSRNGNTLTLSVTPNNAFRPITVRYFRTGLKA
;
A
#
# COMPACT_ATOMS: atom_id res chain seq x y z
N MET A 1 6.38 21.81 0.12
CA MET A 1 5.54 22.43 1.14
C MET A 1 5.89 21.83 2.50
N ALA A 2 6.16 22.66 3.48
CA ALA A 2 6.60 22.18 4.78
C ALA A 2 5.38 21.86 5.65
N LYS A 3 5.21 20.58 6.00
CA LYS A 3 4.24 20.12 6.98
C LYS A 3 4.67 20.59 8.36
N ILE A 4 3.86 21.41 9.03
CA ILE A 4 4.12 21.80 10.42
C ILE A 4 3.43 20.84 11.39
N SER A 5 3.96 20.76 12.63
CA SER A 5 3.34 19.91 13.65
C SER A 5 1.96 20.44 14.05
N LEU A 6 1.04 19.56 14.46
CA LEU A 6 -0.27 19.97 14.98
C LEU A 6 -0.17 20.90 16.19
N ASN A 7 0.84 20.73 17.04
CA ASN A 7 1.05 21.63 18.18
C ASN A 7 1.48 23.01 17.71
N SER A 8 2.40 23.10 16.75
CA SER A 8 2.79 24.38 16.17
C SER A 8 1.64 25.07 15.43
N LEU A 9 0.74 24.28 14.81
CA LEU A 9 -0.44 24.82 14.16
C LEU A 9 -1.43 25.38 15.18
N LYS A 10 -1.68 24.67 16.28
CA LYS A 10 -2.59 25.12 17.35
C LYS A 10 -2.18 26.44 17.95
N THR A 11 -0.87 26.66 18.19
CA THR A 11 -0.38 27.92 18.77
C THR A 11 -0.62 29.14 17.88
N LYS A 12 -0.86 28.96 16.58
CA LYS A 12 -1.17 30.04 15.64
C LYS A 12 -2.64 30.47 15.63
N PHE A 13 -3.52 29.67 16.28
CA PHE A 13 -4.98 29.85 16.31
C PHE A 13 -5.54 29.83 17.73
N GLU A 14 -4.77 30.29 18.73
CA GLU A 14 -5.24 30.40 20.11
C GLU A 14 -6.19 31.58 20.32
N THR A 15 -6.96 31.55 21.42
CA THR A 15 -7.91 32.62 21.72
C THR A 15 -7.20 33.97 21.86
N GLY A 16 -7.58 34.93 21.06
CA GLY A 16 -7.00 36.29 21.04
C GLY A 16 -5.95 36.51 19.95
N ASP A 17 -5.52 35.47 19.28
CA ASP A 17 -4.60 35.62 18.14
C ASP A 17 -5.28 36.24 16.91
N ARG A 18 -4.46 36.87 16.09
CA ARG A 18 -4.87 37.33 14.75
C ARG A 18 -4.05 36.58 13.71
N PRO A 19 -4.52 35.42 13.24
CA PRO A 19 -3.80 34.63 12.25
C PRO A 19 -3.55 35.46 10.99
N THR A 20 -2.35 35.33 10.44
CA THR A 20 -1.94 35.95 9.19
C THR A 20 -2.37 35.10 7.99
N GLY A 21 -2.28 35.67 6.78
CA GLY A 21 -2.51 34.89 5.55
C GLY A 21 -1.60 33.66 5.45
N ASN A 22 -0.35 33.74 5.93
CA ASN A 22 0.57 32.59 5.94
C ASN A 22 0.14 31.50 6.94
N ASP A 23 -0.48 31.86 8.05
CA ASP A 23 -1.00 30.87 9.02
C ASP A 23 -2.16 30.06 8.42
N TYR A 24 -2.99 30.70 7.60
CA TYR A 24 -4.04 29.98 6.85
C TYR A 24 -3.47 29.10 5.74
N VAL A 25 -2.39 29.52 5.06
CA VAL A 25 -1.69 28.67 4.09
C VAL A 25 -1.11 27.45 4.78
N ASP A 26 -0.43 27.62 5.91
CA ASP A 26 0.12 26.52 6.72
C ASP A 26 -0.98 25.54 7.18
N LEU A 27 -2.16 26.06 7.56
CA LEU A 27 -3.32 25.23 7.93
C LEU A 27 -3.81 24.40 6.73
N ILE A 28 -4.02 25.03 5.59
CA ILE A 28 -4.51 24.37 4.38
C ILE A 28 -3.50 23.32 3.91
N ASP A 29 -2.23 23.64 3.87
CA ASP A 29 -1.17 22.72 3.44
C ASP A 29 -1.03 21.52 4.39
N THR A 30 -1.12 21.76 5.71
CA THR A 30 -1.08 20.69 6.70
C THR A 30 -2.29 19.77 6.60
N LEU A 31 -3.50 20.32 6.44
CA LEU A 31 -4.73 19.53 6.26
C LEU A 31 -4.71 18.75 4.96
N SER A 32 -4.23 19.34 3.87
CA SER A 32 -4.09 18.67 2.58
C SER A 32 -3.12 17.49 2.65
N ALA A 33 -1.97 17.69 3.33
CA ALA A 33 -1.00 16.62 3.55
C ALA A 33 -1.56 15.50 4.43
N GLN A 34 -2.32 15.82 5.47
CA GLN A 34 -2.98 14.82 6.34
C GLN A 34 -4.10 14.07 5.59
N ALA A 35 -4.87 14.74 4.75
CA ALA A 35 -5.88 14.09 3.93
C ALA A 35 -5.25 13.08 2.96
N THR A 36 -4.09 13.39 2.42
CA THR A 36 -3.30 12.46 1.59
C THR A 36 -2.80 11.26 2.41
N ASP A 37 -2.28 11.50 3.63
CA ASP A 37 -1.82 10.45 4.54
C ASP A 37 -2.96 9.54 5.04
N LEU A 38 -4.19 10.06 5.16
CA LEU A 38 -5.38 9.31 5.60
C LEU A 38 -6.04 8.51 4.46
N GLY A 39 -5.51 8.61 3.24
CA GLY A 39 -5.97 7.81 2.11
C GLY A 39 -7.43 8.09 1.75
N THR A 40 -7.74 9.31 1.39
CA THR A 40 -9.02 9.60 0.75
C THR A 40 -9.08 8.91 -0.62
N GLY A 41 -9.60 7.68 -0.62
CA GLY A 41 -9.92 6.95 -1.83
C GLY A 41 -8.73 6.53 -2.67
N GLY A 42 -8.02 5.47 -2.25
CA GLY A 42 -7.07 4.75 -3.10
C GLY A 42 -5.68 5.37 -3.27
N ASN A 43 -5.36 6.44 -2.57
CA ASN A 43 -4.07 7.14 -2.74
C ASN A 43 -2.88 6.54 -1.99
N ASN A 44 -3.07 5.45 -1.23
CA ASN A 44 -1.97 4.63 -0.71
C ASN A 44 -1.64 3.45 -1.62
N GLU A 45 -2.04 3.55 -2.87
CA GLU A 45 -1.74 2.57 -3.90
C GLU A 45 -0.28 2.65 -4.31
N ASN A 46 0.38 1.51 -4.31
CA ASN A 46 1.69 1.33 -4.91
C ASN A 46 1.52 0.67 -6.27
N ILE A 47 2.29 1.13 -7.25
CA ILE A 47 2.21 0.62 -8.62
C ILE A 47 3.60 0.22 -9.07
N VAL A 48 3.74 -1.00 -9.60
CA VAL A 48 4.96 -1.51 -10.21
C VAL A 48 4.66 -1.99 -11.62
N TYR A 49 5.33 -1.39 -12.59
CA TYR A 49 5.12 -1.65 -14.01
C TYR A 49 6.17 -2.60 -14.59
N GLY A 50 5.82 -3.28 -15.65
CA GLY A 50 6.78 -4.00 -16.50
C GLY A 50 7.44 -5.19 -15.83
N ILE A 51 6.73 -5.89 -14.96
CA ILE A 51 7.26 -7.05 -14.24
C ILE A 51 7.29 -8.26 -15.18
N GLU A 52 8.48 -8.79 -15.44
CA GLU A 52 8.69 -9.96 -16.31
C GLU A 52 9.10 -11.22 -15.55
N ASN A 53 9.61 -11.06 -14.31
CA ASN A 53 10.12 -12.15 -13.49
C ASN A 53 9.69 -11.95 -12.02
N TYR A 54 10.06 -12.91 -11.16
CA TYR A 54 9.89 -12.76 -9.72
C TYR A 54 10.38 -11.37 -9.28
N THR A 55 9.52 -10.66 -8.59
CA THR A 55 9.79 -9.29 -8.13
C THR A 55 9.30 -9.10 -6.71
N VAL A 56 10.16 -8.57 -5.86
CA VAL A 56 9.78 -8.10 -4.52
C VAL A 56 9.05 -6.78 -4.67
N LEU A 57 7.82 -6.72 -4.17
CA LEU A 57 6.98 -5.52 -4.20
C LEU A 57 7.22 -4.65 -2.96
N GLU A 58 7.31 -5.28 -1.79
CA GLU A 58 7.49 -4.59 -0.52
C GLU A 58 8.22 -5.46 0.50
N THR A 59 9.00 -4.81 1.37
CA THR A 59 9.58 -5.43 2.55
C THR A 59 9.19 -4.67 3.80
N LEU A 60 8.85 -5.39 4.88
CA LEU A 60 8.44 -4.82 6.17
C LEU A 60 9.23 -5.45 7.31
N ASP A 61 9.41 -4.70 8.39
CA ASP A 61 9.84 -5.26 9.66
C ASP A 61 8.63 -5.93 10.35
N ALA A 62 8.63 -7.26 10.36
CA ALA A 62 7.55 -8.07 10.92
C ALA A 62 7.30 -7.78 12.42
N SER A 63 8.33 -7.35 13.17
CA SER A 63 8.19 -7.01 14.58
C SER A 63 7.27 -5.82 14.87
N GLN A 64 7.03 -4.99 13.86
CA GLN A 64 6.18 -3.80 13.96
C GLN A 64 4.69 -4.10 13.74
N TRP A 65 4.34 -5.32 13.37
CA TRP A 65 2.99 -5.63 12.92
C TRP A 65 2.41 -6.84 13.64
N ARG A 66 1.10 -6.76 13.95
CA ARG A 66 0.31 -7.89 14.43
C ARG A 66 -0.53 -8.50 13.31
N VAL A 67 -1.19 -7.65 12.55
CA VAL A 67 -1.99 -8.06 11.39
C VAL A 67 -1.66 -7.14 10.23
N ILE A 68 -1.50 -7.72 9.04
CA ILE A 68 -1.32 -6.97 7.80
C ILE A 68 -2.35 -7.49 6.81
N LYS A 69 -2.99 -6.57 6.10
CA LYS A 69 -3.88 -6.89 4.99
C LYS A 69 -3.40 -6.21 3.72
N TYR A 70 -3.26 -6.98 2.66
CA TYR A 70 -3.00 -6.48 1.31
C TYR A 70 -4.22 -6.68 0.42
N VAL A 71 -4.49 -5.71 -0.41
CA VAL A 71 -5.33 -5.86 -1.60
C VAL A 71 -4.40 -5.69 -2.80
N VAL A 72 -4.41 -6.67 -3.69
CA VAL A 72 -3.49 -6.73 -4.83
C VAL A 72 -4.29 -6.91 -6.11
N GLY A 73 -4.03 -6.06 -7.09
CA GLY A 73 -4.51 -6.18 -8.45
C GLY A 73 -3.35 -6.39 -9.41
N ILE A 74 -3.47 -7.35 -10.30
CA ILE A 74 -2.50 -7.60 -11.38
C ILE A 74 -3.19 -7.38 -12.70
N SER A 75 -2.50 -6.76 -13.63
CA SER A 75 -2.97 -6.60 -15.01
C SER A 75 -1.89 -6.93 -16.01
N HIS A 76 -2.31 -7.53 -17.11
CA HIS A 76 -1.50 -7.71 -18.31
C HIS A 76 -2.25 -7.11 -19.49
N THR A 77 -1.54 -6.37 -20.32
CA THR A 77 -2.07 -5.78 -21.55
C THR A 77 -1.08 -6.01 -22.68
N ALA A 78 -1.45 -6.83 -23.64
CA ALA A 78 -0.67 -7.05 -24.85
C ALA A 78 -1.60 -7.46 -26.01
N ASN A 79 -1.24 -7.03 -27.23
CA ASN A 79 -1.93 -7.43 -28.47
C ASN A 79 -3.45 -7.20 -28.49
N GLY A 80 -3.93 -6.20 -27.74
CA GLY A 80 -5.35 -5.91 -27.63
C GLY A 80 -6.11 -6.77 -26.63
N GLU A 81 -5.43 -7.67 -25.92
CA GLU A 81 -5.99 -8.45 -24.82
C GLU A 81 -5.65 -7.80 -23.47
N ASN A 82 -6.64 -7.74 -22.59
CA ASN A 82 -6.49 -7.29 -21.22
C ASN A 82 -6.86 -8.44 -20.30
N LYS A 83 -5.94 -8.80 -19.41
CA LYS A 83 -6.16 -9.80 -18.36
C LYS A 83 -6.02 -9.13 -17.00
N TYR A 84 -6.90 -9.48 -16.09
CA TYR A 84 -6.95 -8.91 -14.75
C TYR A 84 -7.05 -10.00 -13.70
N TYR A 85 -6.37 -9.79 -12.59
CA TYR A 85 -6.43 -10.65 -11.41
C TYR A 85 -6.49 -9.75 -10.17
N ALA A 86 -7.26 -10.14 -9.18
CA ALA A 86 -7.33 -9.47 -7.89
C ALA A 86 -7.40 -10.48 -6.75
N THR A 87 -6.76 -10.16 -5.66
CA THR A 87 -6.79 -10.98 -4.44
C THR A 87 -6.63 -10.14 -3.18
N GLU A 88 -7.05 -10.68 -2.05
CA GLU A 88 -6.78 -10.15 -0.73
C GLU A 88 -5.96 -11.14 0.09
N LEU A 89 -4.93 -10.64 0.76
CA LEU A 89 -4.10 -11.41 1.67
C LEU A 89 -4.24 -10.85 3.09
N THR A 90 -4.53 -11.69 4.05
CA THR A 90 -4.46 -11.34 5.47
C THR A 90 -3.34 -12.14 6.13
N ILE A 91 -2.41 -11.45 6.76
CA ILE A 91 -1.25 -12.02 7.41
C ILE A 91 -1.35 -11.73 8.91
N LEU A 92 -1.36 -12.78 9.71
CA LEU A 92 -1.18 -12.71 11.16
C LEU A 92 0.29 -12.97 11.49
N VAL A 93 0.91 -12.03 12.20
CA VAL A 93 2.27 -12.17 12.72
C VAL A 93 2.19 -12.67 14.15
N ASP A 94 2.67 -13.88 14.38
CA ASP A 94 2.66 -14.56 15.68
C ASP A 94 4.10 -14.92 16.08
N GLY A 95 4.72 -14.04 16.86
CA GLY A 95 6.11 -14.22 17.27
C GLY A 95 7.06 -14.34 16.08
N GLN A 96 7.58 -15.55 15.85
CA GLN A 96 8.50 -15.84 14.74
C GLN A 96 7.79 -16.37 13.48
N ASN A 97 6.48 -16.64 13.58
CA ASN A 97 5.70 -17.22 12.50
C ASN A 97 4.81 -16.19 11.81
N ILE A 98 4.38 -16.53 10.60
CA ILE A 98 3.28 -15.86 9.92
C ILE A 98 2.23 -16.89 9.52
N ASN A 99 0.97 -16.49 9.64
CA ASN A 99 -0.17 -17.26 9.13
C ASN A 99 -0.83 -16.41 8.05
N ILE A 100 -1.02 -16.97 6.88
CA ILE A 100 -1.52 -16.26 5.70
C ILE A 100 -2.85 -16.85 5.30
N SER A 101 -3.83 -15.99 5.06
CA SER A 101 -5.08 -16.34 4.41
C SER A 101 -5.22 -15.52 3.14
N GLU A 102 -5.42 -16.18 2.03
CA GLU A 102 -5.76 -15.56 0.75
C GLU A 102 -7.24 -15.82 0.47
N TYR A 103 -7.97 -14.77 0.08
CA TYR A 103 -9.39 -14.87 -0.25
C TYR A 103 -9.80 -13.80 -1.26
N GLY A 104 -10.99 -13.97 -1.84
CA GLY A 104 -11.52 -13.04 -2.82
C GLY A 104 -10.75 -13.05 -4.13
N VAL A 105 -10.17 -14.19 -4.49
CA VAL A 105 -9.50 -14.36 -5.79
C VAL A 105 -10.51 -14.20 -6.91
N ILE A 106 -10.26 -13.24 -7.78
CA ILE A 106 -11.08 -12.95 -8.95
C ILE A 106 -10.13 -12.78 -10.14
N ASP A 107 -10.37 -13.49 -11.22
CA ASP A 107 -9.68 -13.30 -12.48
C ASP A 107 -10.66 -13.11 -13.64
N SER A 108 -10.22 -12.43 -14.69
CA SER A 108 -11.04 -12.19 -15.87
C SER A 108 -10.97 -13.31 -16.90
N ASP A 109 -9.87 -14.03 -16.94
CA ASP A 109 -9.64 -15.14 -17.87
C ASP A 109 -8.24 -15.75 -17.65
N GLY A 110 -8.10 -16.50 -16.56
CA GLY A 110 -6.91 -17.24 -16.23
C GLY A 110 -5.91 -16.53 -15.31
N ASP A 111 -4.98 -17.31 -14.84
CA ASP A 111 -3.95 -16.93 -13.86
C ASP A 111 -2.90 -16.01 -14.49
N VAL A 112 -2.91 -14.74 -14.15
CA VAL A 112 -1.97 -13.72 -14.65
C VAL A 112 -0.64 -13.75 -13.88
N GLY A 113 -0.66 -14.22 -12.64
CA GLY A 113 0.51 -14.31 -11.79
C GLY A 113 0.16 -14.72 -10.37
N THR A 114 1.18 -15.08 -9.61
CA THR A 114 1.06 -15.50 -8.22
C THR A 114 1.62 -14.43 -7.29
N VAL A 115 0.86 -14.08 -6.27
CA VAL A 115 1.30 -13.22 -5.17
C VAL A 115 1.70 -14.11 -4.00
N ASP A 116 2.83 -13.83 -3.36
CA ASP A 116 3.32 -14.59 -2.23
C ASP A 116 3.82 -13.66 -1.12
N VAL A 117 3.72 -14.17 0.12
CA VAL A 117 4.26 -13.50 1.30
C VAL A 117 5.17 -14.47 2.02
N SER A 118 6.40 -14.08 2.23
CA SER A 118 7.39 -14.86 2.95
C SER A 118 7.97 -14.07 4.12
N ARG A 119 8.57 -14.78 5.07
CA ARG A 119 9.27 -14.19 6.20
C ARG A 119 10.64 -14.83 6.36
N ASN A 120 11.65 -13.98 6.54
CA ASN A 120 13.01 -14.39 6.91
C ASN A 120 13.48 -13.52 8.08
N GLY A 121 13.61 -14.11 9.26
CA GLY A 121 13.89 -13.38 10.49
C GLY A 121 12.79 -12.33 10.76
N ASN A 122 13.19 -11.07 10.86
CA ASN A 122 12.26 -9.96 11.03
C ASN A 122 11.80 -9.33 9.70
N THR A 123 12.27 -9.81 8.57
CA THR A 123 11.88 -9.27 7.27
C THR A 123 10.70 -10.07 6.71
N LEU A 124 9.57 -9.40 6.51
CA LEU A 124 8.41 -9.89 5.78
C LEU A 124 8.46 -9.32 4.37
N THR A 125 8.26 -10.17 3.37
CA THR A 125 8.39 -9.82 1.96
C THR A 125 7.12 -10.15 1.22
N LEU A 126 6.51 -9.15 0.58
CA LEU A 126 5.47 -9.33 -0.44
C LEU A 126 6.14 -9.43 -1.81
N SER A 127 5.82 -10.42 -2.58
CA SER A 127 6.39 -10.66 -3.90
C SER A 127 5.35 -11.11 -4.91
N VAL A 128 5.70 -11.00 -6.19
CA VAL A 128 4.88 -11.46 -7.29
C VAL A 128 5.74 -12.23 -8.29
N THR A 129 5.14 -13.26 -8.89
CA THR A 129 5.72 -14.01 -10.00
C THR A 129 4.70 -14.01 -11.13
N PRO A 130 4.98 -13.37 -12.29
CA PRO A 130 4.08 -13.39 -13.41
C PRO A 130 4.00 -14.78 -14.03
N ASN A 131 2.82 -15.15 -14.54
CA ASN A 131 2.68 -16.31 -15.40
C ASN A 131 3.44 -16.11 -16.72
N ASN A 132 4.13 -17.12 -17.19
CA ASN A 132 4.96 -17.05 -18.40
C ASN A 132 4.19 -16.60 -19.65
N ALA A 133 2.89 -16.89 -19.72
CA ALA A 133 2.04 -16.53 -20.84
C ALA A 133 1.63 -15.04 -20.85
N PHE A 134 1.73 -14.36 -19.71
CA PHE A 134 1.18 -13.01 -19.51
C PHE A 134 2.25 -12.01 -19.02
N ARG A 135 3.38 -11.93 -19.69
CA ARG A 135 4.46 -10.98 -19.39
C ARG A 135 4.51 -9.86 -20.42
N PRO A 136 4.87 -8.62 -20.02
CA PRO A 136 5.02 -8.13 -18.66
C PRO A 136 3.67 -7.89 -17.95
N ILE A 137 3.68 -7.89 -16.63
CA ILE A 137 2.51 -7.51 -15.82
C ILE A 137 2.72 -6.15 -15.13
N THR A 138 1.62 -5.54 -14.74
CA THR A 138 1.58 -4.39 -13.83
C THR A 138 0.87 -4.81 -12.56
N VAL A 139 1.47 -4.50 -11.41
CA VAL A 139 0.87 -4.78 -10.11
C VAL A 139 0.51 -3.47 -9.42
N ARG A 140 -0.70 -3.43 -8.88
CA ARG A 140 -1.20 -2.38 -8.00
C ARG A 140 -1.54 -3.00 -6.67
N TYR A 141 -1.11 -2.41 -5.59
CA TYR A 141 -1.43 -2.91 -4.26
C TYR A 141 -1.50 -1.80 -3.24
N PHE A 142 -2.28 -2.02 -2.20
CA PHE A 142 -2.21 -1.22 -0.99
C PHE A 142 -2.20 -2.12 0.24
N ARG A 143 -1.74 -1.56 1.34
CA ARG A 143 -1.62 -2.23 2.62
C ARG A 143 -2.33 -1.46 3.71
N THR A 144 -3.01 -2.20 4.58
CA THR A 144 -3.49 -1.72 5.87
C THR A 144 -3.09 -2.71 6.95
N GLY A 145 -3.18 -2.34 8.23
CA GLY A 145 -2.85 -3.29 9.28
C GLY A 145 -2.88 -2.71 10.68
N LEU A 146 -2.70 -3.61 11.64
CA LEU A 146 -2.61 -3.32 13.05
C LEU A 146 -1.17 -3.48 13.52
N LYS A 147 -0.66 -2.51 14.23
CA LYS A 147 0.67 -2.56 14.84
C LYS A 147 0.73 -3.56 16.00
N ALA A 148 1.96 -4.06 16.27
CA ALA A 148 2.25 -4.92 17.41
C ALA A 148 2.25 -4.13 18.72
#